data_274c057311e0e0d226edaffbd8f6d400
#
_entry.id   274c057311e0e0d226edaffbd8f6d400
#
_cell.length_a   1.000
_cell.length_b   1.000
_cell.length_c   1.000
_cell.angle_alpha   90.00
_cell.angle_beta   90.00
_cell.angle_gamma   90.00
#
_symmetry.space_group_name_H-M   'P 1'
#
loop_
_entity.id
_entity.type
_entity.pdbx_description
1 polymer ?
#
loop_
_entity_poly.entity_id
_entity_poly.type
_entity_poly.pdbx_seq_one_letter_code
_entity_poly.pdbx_strand_id
1 'polypeptide(L)'
;MSDWGFEKTLGVVTALPNVALTAPRNVGLAHATLAPKMTLLDRFRGKGGRRLCVEALAAQRLVSGNRELAEDLADRAEVLAVSAGQTLISQGAEDNDIYFILAGTFDVVVSGRRVAGRSAGDHVGEMAAVQPAQKRSATVTALEDAIVAKLSAEVFSNLGSRHPQLYRLIAQELARRVLQLESRSIE
;
A
#
# COMPACT_ATOMS: atom_id res chain seq x y z
N MET A 1 58.92 11.47 38.84
CA MET A 1 59.75 11.64 37.65
C MET A 1 58.80 11.74 36.49
N SER A 2 58.56 12.75 35.78
CA SER A 2 58.99 14.16 35.62
C SER A 2 57.81 14.75 34.83
N ASP A 3 57.12 15.65 35.26
CA ASP A 3 57.15 17.12 35.30
C ASP A 3 57.57 17.79 33.96
N TRP A 4 56.66 18.44 33.29
CA TRP A 4 56.79 19.51 32.32
C TRP A 4 55.40 20.12 32.15
N GLY A 5 55.04 21.27 32.54
CA GLY A 5 55.71 22.56 32.49
C GLY A 5 54.77 23.54 31.82
N PHE A 6 54.11 24.40 32.64
CA PHE A 6 53.21 25.50 32.22
C PHE A 6 54.00 26.65 31.68
N GLU A 7 53.58 27.28 30.59
CA GLU A 7 53.73 28.71 30.41
C GLU A 7 52.52 29.42 29.90
N LYS A 8 52.08 30.38 30.71
CA LYS A 8 51.03 31.34 30.43
C LYS A 8 51.58 32.45 29.57
N THR A 9 50.93 32.78 28.47
CA THR A 9 51.16 34.10 27.83
C THR A 9 49.82 34.84 27.78
N LEU A 10 49.73 35.86 28.58
CA LEU A 10 48.70 36.91 28.56
C LEU A 10 48.88 37.78 27.31
N GLY A 11 47.97 37.70 26.38
CA GLY A 11 47.88 38.63 25.25
C GLY A 11 46.79 39.69 25.51
N VAL A 12 47.22 40.91 25.46
CA VAL A 12 46.48 42.16 25.70
C VAL A 12 45.32 42.27 24.71
N VAL A 13 44.11 42.45 25.22
CA VAL A 13 42.91 42.74 24.41
C VAL A 13 42.87 44.27 24.17
N THR A 14 43.18 44.69 22.96
CA THR A 14 42.91 46.05 22.48
C THR A 14 41.45 46.16 22.03
N ALA A 15 40.70 47.03 22.67
CA ALA A 15 39.30 47.34 22.34
C ALA A 15 39.26 48.09 20.98
N LEU A 16 38.45 47.57 20.06
CA LEU A 16 38.05 48.22 18.82
C LEU A 16 36.72 48.99 18.99
N PRO A 17 36.55 50.11 18.29
CA PRO A 17 35.42 51.01 18.52
C PRO A 17 34.10 50.47 17.98
N ASN A 18 33.05 50.86 18.70
CA ASN A 18 31.63 50.61 18.44
C ASN A 18 31.21 51.04 17.00
N VAL A 19 30.99 50.09 16.10
CA VAL A 19 30.30 50.31 14.84
C VAL A 19 28.86 49.93 15.03
N ALA A 20 27.96 50.93 15.01
CA ALA A 20 26.53 50.70 15.05
C ALA A 20 26.11 49.92 13.81
N LEU A 21 25.75 48.61 13.98
CA LEU A 21 25.06 47.83 12.96
C LEU A 21 23.61 48.27 12.92
N THR A 22 23.26 49.04 11.90
CA THR A 22 21.89 49.24 11.48
C THR A 22 21.30 47.88 11.05
N ALA A 23 20.25 47.46 11.74
CA ALA A 23 19.53 46.25 11.42
C ALA A 23 18.99 46.31 9.97
N PRO A 24 19.14 45.25 9.16
CA PRO A 24 18.48 45.21 7.87
C PRO A 24 16.98 45.04 8.08
N ARG A 25 16.23 45.89 7.36
CA ARG A 25 14.76 45.85 7.26
C ARG A 25 14.28 44.46 6.94
N ASN A 26 13.23 44.05 7.65
CA ASN A 26 12.37 42.88 7.39
C ASN A 26 12.26 42.57 5.89
N VAL A 27 13.02 41.60 5.44
CA VAL A 27 12.71 40.88 4.20
C VAL A 27 11.73 39.82 4.61
N GLY A 28 10.45 40.03 4.22
CA GLY A 28 9.37 39.07 4.47
C GLY A 28 9.82 37.67 4.07
N LEU A 29 9.88 36.76 5.05
CA LEU A 29 9.94 35.35 4.78
C LEU A 29 8.66 35.02 3.99
N ALA A 30 8.79 34.95 2.65
CA ALA A 30 7.81 34.26 1.84
C ALA A 30 7.74 32.85 2.41
N HIS A 31 6.64 32.52 3.10
CA HIS A 31 6.30 31.15 3.40
C HIS A 31 6.26 30.42 2.05
N ALA A 32 7.33 29.71 1.75
CA ALA A 32 7.31 28.69 0.72
C ALA A 32 6.20 27.71 1.16
N THR A 33 5.01 27.88 0.60
CA THR A 33 3.92 26.91 0.71
C THR A 33 4.49 25.63 0.07
N LEU A 34 5.01 24.72 0.90
CA LEU A 34 5.34 23.37 0.45
C LEU A 34 4.08 22.83 -0.21
N ALA A 35 4.11 22.63 -1.52
CA ALA A 35 3.06 21.97 -2.24
C ALA A 35 2.72 20.67 -1.47
N PRO A 36 1.45 20.37 -1.21
CA PRO A 36 1.08 19.19 -0.44
C PRO A 36 1.71 17.96 -1.10
N LYS A 37 2.49 17.21 -0.32
CA LYS A 37 3.15 15.98 -0.81
C LYS A 37 2.05 15.03 -1.27
N MET A 38 1.99 14.79 -2.58
CA MET A 38 0.98 13.93 -3.19
C MET A 38 1.07 12.54 -2.56
N THR A 39 -0.02 12.08 -1.94
CA THR A 39 -0.09 10.77 -1.31
C THR A 39 -0.19 9.67 -2.39
N LEU A 40 0.12 8.42 -2.00
CA LEU A 40 -0.04 7.29 -2.91
C LEU A 40 -1.47 7.18 -3.43
N LEU A 41 -2.47 7.45 -2.58
CA LEU A 41 -3.89 7.44 -2.94
C LEU A 41 -4.25 8.54 -3.96
N ASP A 42 -3.64 9.71 -3.88
CA ASP A 42 -3.93 10.83 -4.81
C ASP A 42 -3.60 10.47 -6.26
N ARG A 43 -2.66 9.55 -6.48
CA ARG A 43 -2.33 9.03 -7.81
C ARG A 43 -3.49 8.28 -8.47
N PHE A 44 -4.39 7.70 -7.67
CA PHE A 44 -5.56 6.94 -8.12
C PHE A 44 -6.85 7.78 -8.16
N ARG A 45 -6.78 9.10 -7.88
CA ARG A 45 -7.92 10.03 -7.89
C ARG A 45 -8.00 10.85 -9.17
N GLY A 46 -9.20 11.36 -9.48
CA GLY A 46 -9.45 12.17 -10.67
C GLY A 46 -9.32 11.41 -11.99
N LYS A 47 -9.34 12.15 -13.12
CA LYS A 47 -9.32 11.54 -14.47
C LYS A 47 -8.05 10.72 -14.75
N GLY A 48 -6.90 11.22 -14.31
CA GLY A 48 -5.62 10.50 -14.43
C GLY A 48 -5.58 9.27 -13.55
N GLY A 49 -6.14 9.36 -12.34
CA GLY A 49 -6.22 8.27 -11.38
C GLY A 49 -7.09 7.11 -11.86
N ARG A 50 -8.25 7.40 -12.51
CA ARG A 50 -9.07 6.34 -13.11
C ARG A 50 -8.31 5.54 -14.16
N ARG A 51 -7.55 6.21 -15.04
CA ARG A 51 -6.72 5.50 -16.04
C ARG A 51 -5.69 4.59 -15.37
N LEU A 52 -4.99 5.10 -14.37
CA LEU A 52 -4.02 4.32 -13.61
C LEU A 52 -4.68 3.12 -12.90
N CYS A 53 -5.88 3.30 -12.34
CA CYS A 53 -6.67 2.24 -11.71
C CYS A 53 -7.02 1.14 -12.72
N VAL A 54 -7.52 1.51 -13.91
CA VAL A 54 -7.84 0.56 -14.99
C VAL A 54 -6.59 -0.20 -15.44
N GLU A 55 -5.45 0.48 -15.63
CA GLU A 55 -4.17 -0.15 -16.01
C GLU A 55 -3.70 -1.14 -14.93
N ALA A 56 -3.77 -0.75 -13.66
CA ALA A 56 -3.39 -1.61 -12.54
C ALA A 56 -4.34 -2.80 -12.36
N LEU A 57 -5.64 -2.61 -12.62
CA LEU A 57 -6.63 -3.70 -12.60
C LEU A 57 -6.47 -4.63 -13.80
N ALA A 58 -6.19 -4.11 -15.00
CA ALA A 58 -5.92 -4.94 -16.17
C ALA A 58 -4.71 -5.86 -15.98
N ALA A 59 -3.71 -5.40 -15.22
CA ALA A 59 -2.52 -6.18 -14.89
C ALA A 59 -2.76 -7.26 -13.82
N GLN A 60 -3.94 -7.26 -13.15
CA GLN A 60 -4.27 -8.27 -12.15
C GLN A 60 -4.37 -9.67 -12.77
N ARG A 61 -3.94 -10.69 -12.03
CA ARG A 61 -4.01 -12.10 -12.50
C ARG A 61 -5.44 -12.53 -12.81
N LEU A 62 -6.42 -12.09 -12.00
CA LEU A 62 -7.85 -12.37 -12.23
C LEU A 62 -8.46 -11.62 -13.41
N VAL A 63 -7.80 -10.60 -13.91
CA VAL A 63 -8.28 -9.79 -15.04
C VAL A 63 -7.58 -10.20 -16.32
N SER A 64 -6.30 -10.60 -16.22
CA SER A 64 -5.51 -11.19 -17.31
C SER A 64 -5.51 -10.34 -18.59
N GLY A 65 -5.39 -9.02 -18.47
CA GLY A 65 -5.37 -8.09 -19.59
C GLY A 65 -6.74 -7.75 -20.20
N ASN A 66 -7.83 -8.31 -19.70
CA ASN A 66 -9.19 -7.98 -20.17
C ASN A 66 -9.55 -6.54 -19.78
N ARG A 67 -9.47 -5.63 -20.76
CA ARG A 67 -9.67 -4.20 -20.53
C ARG A 67 -11.11 -3.86 -20.15
N GLU A 68 -12.10 -4.52 -20.76
CA GLU A 68 -13.53 -4.30 -20.45
C GLU A 68 -13.82 -4.66 -19.00
N LEU A 69 -13.33 -5.82 -18.53
CA LEU A 69 -13.45 -6.23 -17.14
C LEU A 69 -12.70 -5.25 -16.21
N ALA A 70 -11.52 -4.77 -16.59
CA ALA A 70 -10.77 -3.79 -15.79
C ALA A 70 -11.51 -2.45 -15.65
N GLU A 71 -12.17 -1.99 -16.71
CA GLU A 71 -12.99 -0.78 -16.70
C GLU A 71 -14.24 -0.96 -15.83
N ASP A 72 -14.93 -2.10 -15.94
CA ASP A 72 -16.08 -2.45 -15.10
C ASP A 72 -15.71 -2.54 -13.61
N LEU A 73 -14.54 -3.11 -13.29
CA LEU A 73 -14.00 -3.15 -11.94
C LEU A 73 -13.68 -1.76 -11.41
N ALA A 74 -12.99 -0.93 -12.20
CA ALA A 74 -12.60 0.43 -11.81
C ALA A 74 -13.80 1.33 -11.52
N ASP A 75 -14.92 1.13 -12.23
CA ASP A 75 -16.14 1.92 -12.05
C ASP A 75 -16.93 1.54 -10.80
N ARG A 76 -16.67 0.36 -10.22
CA ARG A 76 -17.41 -0.19 -9.07
C ARG A 76 -16.57 -0.36 -7.81
N ALA A 77 -15.25 -0.35 -7.95
CA ALA A 77 -14.37 -0.53 -6.83
C ALA A 77 -14.20 0.75 -6.02
N GLU A 78 -14.15 0.60 -4.70
CA GLU A 78 -13.69 1.64 -3.79
C GLU A 78 -12.17 1.55 -3.65
N VAL A 79 -11.46 2.63 -4.03
CA VAL A 79 -9.99 2.69 -3.89
C VAL A 79 -9.63 3.19 -2.50
N LEU A 80 -8.92 2.37 -1.74
CA LEU A 80 -8.55 2.61 -0.35
C LEU A 80 -7.04 2.64 -0.18
N ALA A 81 -6.57 3.54 0.70
CA ALA A 81 -5.22 3.50 1.25
C ALA A 81 -5.21 2.60 2.50
N VAL A 82 -4.15 1.81 2.63
CA VAL A 82 -3.89 0.93 3.78
C VAL A 82 -2.50 1.27 4.29
N SER A 83 -2.38 1.66 5.56
CA SER A 83 -1.09 2.02 6.15
C SER A 83 -0.26 0.79 6.49
N ALA A 84 1.05 0.96 6.53
CA ALA A 84 1.98 -0.07 7.00
C ALA A 84 1.54 -0.61 8.39
N GLY A 85 1.51 -1.93 8.55
CA GLY A 85 1.05 -2.61 9.76
C GLY A 85 -0.47 -2.70 9.94
N GLN A 86 -1.27 -2.05 9.08
CA GLN A 86 -2.74 -2.14 9.15
C GLN A 86 -3.22 -3.51 8.67
N THR A 87 -4.13 -4.11 9.45
CA THR A 87 -4.84 -5.33 9.05
C THR A 87 -5.99 -4.98 8.13
N LEU A 88 -5.95 -5.52 6.92
CA LEU A 88 -6.98 -5.36 5.88
C LEU A 88 -8.11 -6.40 6.05
N ILE A 89 -7.75 -7.63 6.40
CA ILE A 89 -8.67 -8.75 6.62
C ILE A 89 -8.27 -9.44 7.92
N SER A 90 -9.22 -9.76 8.79
CA SER A 90 -8.98 -10.54 10.02
C SER A 90 -9.49 -11.96 9.86
N GLN A 91 -8.67 -12.96 10.18
CA GLN A 91 -9.09 -14.37 10.18
C GLN A 91 -10.31 -14.58 11.07
N GLY A 92 -11.29 -15.33 10.58
CA GLY A 92 -12.55 -15.61 11.30
C GLY A 92 -13.63 -14.52 11.19
N ALA A 93 -13.35 -13.37 10.58
CA ALA A 93 -14.36 -12.34 10.29
C ALA A 93 -15.41 -12.84 9.30
N GLU A 94 -16.58 -12.21 9.28
CA GLU A 94 -17.74 -12.63 8.49
C GLU A 94 -17.95 -11.75 7.24
N ASP A 95 -17.16 -10.67 7.10
CA ASP A 95 -17.17 -9.88 5.88
C ASP A 95 -16.67 -10.70 4.68
N ASN A 96 -17.09 -10.32 3.46
CA ASN A 96 -16.83 -11.11 2.26
C ASN A 96 -16.35 -10.26 1.07
N ASP A 97 -15.83 -9.07 1.33
CA ASP A 97 -15.26 -8.22 0.29
C ASP A 97 -14.00 -8.84 -0.34
N ILE A 98 -13.78 -8.57 -1.62
CA ILE A 98 -12.54 -8.89 -2.33
C ILE A 98 -11.71 -7.61 -2.52
N TYR A 99 -10.39 -7.75 -2.41
CA TYR A 99 -9.45 -6.65 -2.55
C TYR A 99 -8.42 -6.97 -3.63
N PHE A 100 -8.31 -6.11 -4.64
CA PHE A 100 -7.26 -6.13 -5.65
C PHE A 100 -6.13 -5.20 -5.20
N ILE A 101 -4.92 -5.71 -5.10
CA ILE A 101 -3.77 -4.93 -4.64
C ILE A 101 -3.24 -4.12 -5.83
N LEU A 102 -3.40 -2.79 -5.77
CA LEU A 102 -2.93 -1.87 -6.82
C LEU A 102 -1.49 -1.43 -6.57
N ALA A 103 -1.08 -1.31 -5.31
CA ALA A 103 0.28 -0.99 -4.90
C ALA A 103 0.54 -1.52 -3.48
N GLY A 104 1.81 -1.79 -3.17
CA GLY A 104 2.24 -2.28 -1.86
C GLY A 104 2.26 -3.80 -1.76
N THR A 105 2.62 -4.27 -0.54
CA THR A 105 2.80 -5.68 -0.22
C THR A 105 2.11 -6.04 1.07
N PHE A 106 1.64 -7.29 1.18
CA PHE A 106 0.89 -7.82 2.31
C PHE A 106 1.40 -9.19 2.73
N ASP A 107 1.35 -9.46 4.02
CA ASP A 107 1.50 -10.81 4.58
C ASP A 107 0.14 -11.46 4.78
N VAL A 108 0.06 -12.74 4.46
CA VAL A 108 -1.09 -13.61 4.70
C VAL A 108 -0.71 -14.58 5.82
N VAL A 109 -1.46 -14.52 6.93
CA VAL A 109 -1.19 -15.28 8.15
C VAL A 109 -2.40 -16.14 8.48
N VAL A 110 -2.19 -17.42 8.72
CA VAL A 110 -3.21 -18.38 9.16
C VAL A 110 -2.79 -18.95 10.51
N SER A 111 -3.64 -18.79 11.52
CA SER A 111 -3.38 -19.30 12.88
C SER A 111 -1.99 -18.91 13.43
N GLY A 112 -1.60 -17.65 13.21
CA GLY A 112 -0.32 -17.10 13.64
C GLY A 112 0.90 -17.45 12.78
N ARG A 113 0.75 -18.27 11.73
CA ARG A 113 1.83 -18.63 10.81
C ARG A 113 1.71 -17.88 9.49
N ARG A 114 2.80 -17.24 9.06
CA ARG A 114 2.88 -16.65 7.73
C ARG A 114 2.86 -17.76 6.67
N VAL A 115 1.86 -17.71 5.78
CA VAL A 115 1.68 -18.73 4.73
C VAL A 115 2.01 -18.20 3.34
N ALA A 116 1.88 -16.90 3.11
CA ALA A 116 2.15 -16.29 1.81
C ALA A 116 2.44 -14.80 1.94
N GLY A 117 3.10 -14.21 0.92
CA GLY A 117 3.09 -12.78 0.61
C GLY A 117 2.18 -12.50 -0.59
N ARG A 118 1.63 -11.29 -0.66
CA ARG A 118 0.85 -10.76 -1.78
C ARG A 118 1.35 -9.37 -2.13
N SER A 119 1.33 -9.03 -3.40
CA SER A 119 1.83 -7.74 -3.91
C SER A 119 0.93 -7.17 -5.00
N ALA A 120 1.28 -6.01 -5.52
CA ALA A 120 0.58 -5.43 -6.67
C ALA A 120 0.42 -6.47 -7.81
N GLY A 121 -0.79 -6.56 -8.36
CA GLY A 121 -1.19 -7.59 -9.32
C GLY A 121 -1.81 -8.85 -8.71
N ASP A 122 -1.74 -9.00 -7.37
CA ASP A 122 -2.45 -10.05 -6.63
C ASP A 122 -3.79 -9.53 -6.06
N HIS A 123 -4.58 -10.46 -5.53
CA HIS A 123 -5.84 -10.19 -4.84
C HIS A 123 -5.93 -11.02 -3.57
N VAL A 124 -6.80 -10.59 -2.65
CA VAL A 124 -7.11 -11.28 -1.39
C VAL A 124 -8.60 -11.20 -1.09
N GLY A 125 -9.11 -12.16 -0.30
CA GLY A 125 -10.50 -12.20 0.11
C GLY A 125 -11.45 -12.94 -0.85
N GLU A 126 -10.94 -13.47 -1.96
CA GLU A 126 -11.72 -14.14 -3.00
C GLU A 126 -12.48 -15.36 -2.50
N MET A 127 -11.96 -16.08 -1.51
CA MET A 127 -12.63 -17.28 -0.98
C MET A 127 -13.98 -16.94 -0.36
N ALA A 128 -14.04 -15.90 0.48
CA ALA A 128 -15.29 -15.45 1.08
C ALA A 128 -16.22 -14.77 0.06
N ALA A 129 -15.68 -14.14 -0.99
CA ALA A 129 -16.48 -13.57 -2.06
C ALA A 129 -17.13 -14.63 -2.94
N VAL A 130 -16.47 -15.77 -3.17
CA VAL A 130 -16.99 -16.91 -3.95
C VAL A 130 -17.91 -17.79 -3.10
N GLN A 131 -17.63 -17.93 -1.80
CA GLN A 131 -18.42 -18.70 -0.85
C GLN A 131 -18.79 -17.83 0.37
N PRO A 132 -19.84 -17.01 0.28
CA PRO A 132 -20.17 -15.99 1.29
C PRO A 132 -20.47 -16.54 2.70
N ALA A 133 -20.87 -17.81 2.82
CA ALA A 133 -21.05 -18.48 4.10
C ALA A 133 -19.74 -18.82 4.84
N GLN A 134 -18.61 -18.70 4.14
CA GLN A 134 -17.29 -19.00 4.71
C GLN A 134 -16.71 -17.78 5.42
N LYS A 135 -16.32 -17.95 6.68
CA LYS A 135 -15.54 -16.94 7.41
C LYS A 135 -14.15 -16.74 6.76
N ARG A 136 -13.55 -15.60 7.00
CA ARG A 136 -12.21 -15.28 6.51
C ARG A 136 -11.20 -16.36 6.91
N SER A 137 -10.52 -16.92 5.93
CA SER A 137 -9.57 -18.03 6.14
C SER A 137 -8.21 -17.58 6.69
N ALA A 138 -7.86 -16.30 6.56
CA ALA A 138 -6.57 -15.76 6.94
C ALA A 138 -6.68 -14.30 7.40
N THR A 139 -5.68 -13.87 8.17
CA THR A 139 -5.40 -12.45 8.41
C THR A 139 -4.48 -11.92 7.32
N VAL A 140 -4.78 -10.73 6.80
CA VAL A 140 -3.98 -10.05 5.77
C VAL A 140 -3.58 -8.68 6.30
N THR A 141 -2.26 -8.45 6.41
CA THR A 141 -1.69 -7.23 7.00
C THR A 141 -0.74 -6.56 6.01
N ALA A 142 -0.83 -5.26 5.86
CA ALA A 142 0.06 -4.48 4.99
C ALA A 142 1.47 -4.41 5.60
N LEU A 143 2.50 -4.69 4.79
CA LEU A 143 3.91 -4.57 5.20
C LEU A 143 4.44 -3.15 4.98
N GLU A 144 3.82 -2.39 4.11
CA GLU A 144 4.13 -1.01 3.74
C GLU A 144 2.84 -0.26 3.39
N ASP A 145 2.91 1.05 3.18
CA ASP A 145 1.77 1.82 2.69
C ASP A 145 1.31 1.28 1.34
N ALA A 146 0.05 0.93 1.23
CA ALA A 146 -0.52 0.22 0.11
C ALA A 146 -1.80 0.88 -0.42
N ILE A 147 -2.18 0.53 -1.64
CA ILE A 147 -3.47 0.90 -2.25
C ILE A 147 -4.15 -0.37 -2.72
N VAL A 148 -5.42 -0.49 -2.37
CA VAL A 148 -6.28 -1.60 -2.79
C VAL A 148 -7.55 -1.09 -3.46
N ALA A 149 -8.09 -1.86 -4.39
CA ALA A 149 -9.42 -1.68 -4.94
C ALA A 149 -10.34 -2.72 -4.29
N LYS A 150 -11.30 -2.25 -3.47
CA LYS A 150 -12.25 -3.05 -2.73
C LYS A 150 -13.54 -3.24 -3.54
N LEU A 151 -14.05 -4.45 -3.61
CA LEU A 151 -15.38 -4.77 -4.12
C LEU A 151 -16.15 -5.63 -3.12
N SER A 152 -17.45 -5.36 -2.97
CA SER A 152 -18.33 -6.28 -2.23
C SER A 152 -18.51 -7.58 -2.99
N ALA A 153 -18.83 -8.67 -2.25
CA ALA A 153 -19.13 -9.98 -2.86
C ALA A 153 -20.31 -9.91 -3.85
N GLU A 154 -21.30 -9.06 -3.58
CA GLU A 154 -22.44 -8.86 -4.48
C GLU A 154 -21.99 -8.24 -5.82
N VAL A 155 -21.23 -7.15 -5.77
CA VAL A 155 -20.68 -6.50 -6.98
C VAL A 155 -19.80 -7.47 -7.75
N PHE A 156 -18.98 -8.25 -7.04
CA PHE A 156 -18.10 -9.25 -7.64
C PHE A 156 -18.90 -10.38 -8.34
N SER A 157 -19.95 -10.88 -7.71
CA SER A 157 -20.86 -11.88 -8.30
C SER A 157 -21.57 -11.36 -9.56
N ASN A 158 -22.05 -10.11 -9.52
CA ASN A 158 -22.67 -9.45 -10.67
C ASN A 158 -21.68 -9.29 -11.84
N LEU A 159 -20.43 -8.98 -11.56
CA LEU A 159 -19.36 -8.94 -12.58
C LEU A 159 -19.05 -10.33 -13.12
N GLY A 160 -19.03 -11.37 -12.27
CA GLY A 160 -18.83 -12.75 -12.69
C GLY A 160 -19.92 -13.25 -13.64
N SER A 161 -21.17 -12.78 -13.47
CA SER A 161 -22.29 -13.09 -14.39
C SER A 161 -22.11 -12.44 -15.77
N ARG A 162 -21.53 -11.25 -15.81
CA ARG A 162 -21.23 -10.52 -17.08
C ARG A 162 -19.91 -10.99 -17.73
N HIS A 163 -18.95 -11.42 -16.93
CA HIS A 163 -17.62 -11.87 -17.33
C HIS A 163 -17.36 -13.29 -16.80
N PRO A 164 -17.98 -14.36 -17.36
CA PRO A 164 -17.89 -15.72 -16.81
C PRO A 164 -16.45 -16.26 -16.71
N GLN A 165 -15.52 -15.77 -17.53
CA GLN A 165 -14.11 -16.10 -17.44
C GLN A 165 -13.48 -15.76 -16.08
N LEU A 166 -14.07 -14.82 -15.32
CA LEU A 166 -13.59 -14.42 -14.00
C LEU A 166 -13.58 -15.62 -13.04
N TYR A 167 -14.66 -16.41 -13.01
CA TYR A 167 -14.72 -17.60 -12.17
C TYR A 167 -13.70 -18.68 -12.57
N ARG A 168 -13.46 -18.84 -13.87
CA ARG A 168 -12.42 -19.75 -14.36
C ARG A 168 -11.03 -19.31 -13.89
N LEU A 169 -10.75 -18.02 -13.97
CA LEU A 169 -9.47 -17.45 -13.53
C LEU A 169 -9.28 -17.60 -12.02
N ILE A 170 -10.35 -17.41 -11.24
CA ILE A 170 -10.30 -17.69 -9.78
C ILE A 170 -9.99 -19.17 -9.52
N ALA A 171 -10.68 -20.08 -10.19
CA ALA A 171 -10.45 -21.52 -10.00
C ALA A 171 -8.99 -21.90 -10.34
N GLN A 172 -8.43 -21.35 -11.42
CA GLN A 172 -7.03 -21.55 -11.79
C GLN A 172 -6.07 -20.99 -10.75
N GLU A 173 -6.35 -19.79 -10.24
CA GLU A 173 -5.51 -19.16 -9.21
C GLU A 173 -5.56 -19.92 -7.88
N LEU A 174 -6.75 -20.39 -7.45
CA LEU A 174 -6.90 -21.21 -6.26
C LEU A 174 -6.17 -22.56 -6.40
N ALA A 175 -6.29 -23.23 -7.56
CA ALA A 175 -5.55 -24.45 -7.84
C ALA A 175 -4.03 -24.22 -7.75
N ARG A 176 -3.54 -23.14 -8.34
CA ARG A 176 -2.11 -22.75 -8.26
C ARG A 176 -1.65 -22.52 -6.81
N ARG A 177 -2.49 -21.89 -5.99
CA ARG A 177 -2.17 -21.64 -4.56
C ARG A 177 -2.13 -22.93 -3.76
N VAL A 178 -3.03 -23.88 -4.03
CA VAL A 178 -3.01 -25.21 -3.40
C VAL A 178 -1.70 -25.94 -3.72
N LEU A 179 -1.32 -26.02 -4.99
CA LEU A 179 -0.07 -26.66 -5.41
C LEU A 179 1.17 -26.04 -4.77
N GLN A 180 1.18 -24.70 -4.57
CA GLN A 180 2.27 -24.00 -3.89
C GLN A 180 2.34 -24.34 -2.39
N LEU A 181 1.21 -24.58 -1.73
CA LEU A 181 1.18 -24.98 -0.34
C LEU A 181 1.68 -26.43 -0.16
N GLU A 182 1.27 -27.33 -1.05
CA GLU A 182 1.72 -28.73 -1.05
C GLU A 182 3.24 -28.83 -1.23
N SER A 183 3.82 -28.09 -2.19
CA SER A 183 5.26 -28.12 -2.42
C SER A 183 6.10 -27.63 -1.22
N ARG A 184 5.56 -26.72 -0.41
CA ARG A 184 6.21 -26.21 0.81
C ARG A 184 6.07 -27.13 2.02
N SER A 185 5.13 -28.08 1.97
CA SER A 185 4.91 -29.06 3.07
C SER A 185 5.83 -30.28 2.97
N ILE A 186 6.58 -30.41 1.88
CA ILE A 186 7.48 -31.53 1.59
C ILE A 186 8.95 -31.19 1.93
N GLU A 187 9.24 -29.92 2.19
CA GLU A 187 10.56 -29.46 2.70
C GLU A 187 10.57 -29.35 4.23
#